data_805b03ff053792f7f3bb09b2e007d4e4
#
_entry.id   805b03ff053792f7f3bb09b2e007d4e4
#
_cell.length_a   1.000
_cell.length_b   1.000
_cell.length_c   1.000
_cell.angle_alpha   90.00
_cell.angle_beta   90.00
_cell.angle_gamma   90.00
#
_symmetry.space_group_name_H-M   'P 1'
#
loop_
_entity.id
_entity.type
_entity.pdbx_description
1 polymer ?
#
loop_
_entity_poly.entity_id
_entity_poly.type
_entity_poly.pdbx_seq_one_letter_code
_entity_poly.pdbx_strand_id
1 'polypeptide(L)'
;MIFDTHMHCDYSCDSEMKFADAIGAAAEQGIGITVTEHWDYDYPTNPEAFIFDIDEYFARLQPLSSDKVLIGIEIGMQTHTAAEDKKVAQAHPFDYVLASIHCIGGRDLYEQTCYKGRTRQQIVEEFLHDAITCLEQ
;
A
#
# COMPACT_ATOMS: atom_id res chain seq x y z
N MET A 1 -13.21 3.95 -19.46
CA MET A 1 -13.39 2.85 -18.49
C MET A 1 -13.11 3.43 -17.11
N ILE A 2 -13.80 2.97 -16.07
CA ILE A 2 -13.57 3.37 -14.67
C ILE A 2 -12.75 2.25 -14.03
N PHE A 3 -11.79 2.60 -13.20
CA PHE A 3 -10.99 1.68 -12.41
C PHE A 3 -11.18 1.93 -10.92
N ASP A 4 -11.27 0.85 -10.15
CA ASP A 4 -10.92 0.87 -8.73
C ASP A 4 -9.40 0.72 -8.64
N THR A 5 -8.73 1.73 -8.11
CA THR A 5 -7.26 1.81 -8.12
C THR A 5 -6.64 1.60 -6.74
N HIS A 6 -7.43 1.18 -5.75
CA HIS A 6 -6.94 0.94 -4.41
C HIS A 6 -7.71 -0.20 -3.75
N MET A 7 -7.14 -1.39 -3.77
CA MET A 7 -7.74 -2.57 -3.16
C MET A 7 -6.69 -3.59 -2.70
N HIS A 8 -7.03 -4.31 -1.65
CA HIS A 8 -6.19 -5.33 -1.02
C HIS A 8 -6.82 -6.71 -1.18
N CYS A 9 -5.99 -7.68 -1.42
CA CYS A 9 -6.35 -9.10 -1.48
C CYS A 9 -5.53 -9.90 -0.44
N ASP A 10 -5.31 -11.16 -0.69
CA ASP A 10 -4.78 -12.11 0.29
C ASP A 10 -3.25 -12.10 0.51
N TYR A 11 -2.53 -11.10 -0.03
CA TYR A 11 -1.16 -10.79 0.39
C TYR A 11 -1.11 -9.76 1.52
N SER A 12 -2.07 -8.84 1.58
CA SER A 12 -2.18 -7.89 2.70
C SER A 12 -2.77 -8.61 3.93
N CYS A 13 -2.15 -8.44 5.09
CA CYS A 13 -2.60 -9.12 6.33
C CYS A 13 -3.98 -8.63 6.84
N ASP A 14 -4.49 -7.54 6.30
CA ASP A 14 -5.78 -6.94 6.63
C ASP A 14 -6.90 -7.31 5.64
N SER A 15 -6.64 -8.18 4.65
CA SER A 15 -7.64 -8.65 3.70
C SER A 15 -7.62 -10.18 3.54
N GLU A 16 -8.80 -10.78 3.45
CA GLU A 16 -9.00 -12.20 3.12
C GLU A 16 -9.53 -12.40 1.69
N MET A 17 -9.73 -11.31 0.93
CA MET A 17 -10.26 -11.35 -0.43
C MET A 17 -9.32 -12.10 -1.36
N LYS A 18 -9.86 -13.00 -2.18
CA LYS A 18 -9.06 -13.69 -3.22
C LYS A 18 -9.04 -12.85 -4.50
N PHE A 19 -7.90 -12.86 -5.20
CA PHE A 19 -7.79 -12.17 -6.50
C PHE A 19 -8.89 -12.57 -7.49
N ALA A 20 -9.24 -13.85 -7.54
CA ALA A 20 -10.29 -14.33 -8.44
C ALA A 20 -11.66 -13.72 -8.12
N ASP A 21 -11.97 -13.53 -6.83
CA ASP A 21 -13.24 -12.93 -6.40
C ASP A 21 -13.27 -11.44 -6.71
N ALA A 22 -12.16 -10.73 -6.49
CA ALA A 22 -12.01 -9.32 -6.85
C ALA A 22 -12.18 -9.10 -8.37
N ILE A 23 -11.49 -9.90 -9.18
CA ILE A 23 -11.59 -9.84 -10.65
C ILE A 23 -13.03 -10.14 -11.12
N GLY A 24 -13.67 -11.17 -10.53
CA GLY A 24 -15.05 -11.52 -10.82
C GLY A 24 -16.02 -10.39 -10.51
N ALA A 25 -15.92 -9.80 -9.32
CA ALA A 25 -16.77 -8.68 -8.88
C ALA A 25 -16.58 -7.44 -9.78
N ALA A 26 -15.34 -7.12 -10.15
CA ALA A 26 -15.05 -6.01 -11.06
C ALA A 26 -15.67 -6.24 -12.46
N ALA A 27 -15.57 -7.47 -12.97
CA ALA A 27 -16.15 -7.83 -14.25
C ALA A 27 -17.68 -7.70 -14.25
N GLU A 28 -18.35 -8.13 -13.17
CA GLU A 28 -19.80 -7.97 -12.99
C GLU A 28 -20.23 -6.49 -12.95
N GLN A 29 -19.40 -5.63 -12.36
CA GLN A 29 -19.66 -4.18 -12.30
C GLN A 29 -19.25 -3.44 -13.58
N GLY A 30 -18.54 -4.08 -14.50
CA GLY A 30 -18.06 -3.48 -15.75
C GLY A 30 -16.95 -2.45 -15.54
N ILE A 31 -16.16 -2.58 -14.47
CA ILE A 31 -15.00 -1.73 -14.15
C ILE A 31 -13.68 -2.50 -14.30
N GLY A 32 -12.58 -1.77 -14.37
CA GLY A 32 -11.24 -2.32 -14.17
C GLY A 32 -10.81 -2.22 -12.71
N ILE A 33 -9.77 -2.98 -12.34
CA ILE A 33 -9.15 -2.92 -11.01
C ILE A 33 -7.64 -2.79 -11.11
N THR A 34 -7.06 -2.15 -10.12
CA THR A 34 -5.62 -2.21 -9.82
C THR A 34 -5.46 -2.81 -8.45
N VAL A 35 -4.84 -3.99 -8.38
CA VAL A 35 -4.54 -4.61 -7.08
C VAL A 35 -3.34 -3.90 -6.47
N THR A 36 -3.46 -3.46 -5.23
CA THR A 36 -2.45 -2.65 -4.52
C THR A 36 -2.25 -3.21 -3.12
N GLU A 37 -1.59 -4.36 -3.01
CA GLU A 37 -1.30 -4.96 -1.70
C GLU A 37 -0.41 -4.07 -0.86
N HIS A 38 -0.64 -4.07 0.45
CA HIS A 38 0.17 -3.34 1.43
C HIS A 38 1.59 -3.88 1.51
N TRP A 39 2.57 -3.00 1.39
CA TRP A 39 3.96 -3.29 1.70
C TRP A 39 4.55 -2.18 2.57
N ASP A 40 4.59 -2.41 3.88
CA ASP A 40 5.02 -1.42 4.88
C ASP A 40 6.26 -1.94 5.60
N TYR A 41 7.44 -1.45 5.22
CA TYR A 41 8.69 -1.84 5.84
C TYR A 41 8.82 -1.25 7.25
N ASP A 42 9.27 -2.08 8.20
CA ASP A 42 9.47 -1.70 9.61
C ASP A 42 8.21 -1.10 10.26
N TYR A 43 7.06 -1.77 10.04
CA TYR A 43 5.79 -1.33 10.63
C TYR A 43 5.85 -1.37 12.17
N PRO A 44 5.51 -0.28 12.89
CA PRO A 44 5.86 -0.09 14.31
C PRO A 44 5.33 -1.15 15.27
N THR A 45 4.14 -1.70 15.02
CA THR A 45 3.48 -2.66 15.92
C THR A 45 3.87 -4.11 15.60
N ASN A 46 4.18 -4.41 14.34
CA ASN A 46 4.65 -5.70 13.89
C ASN A 46 5.42 -5.53 12.57
N PRO A 47 6.76 -5.47 12.59
CA PRO A 47 7.59 -5.21 11.39
C PRO A 47 7.40 -6.19 10.23
N GLU A 48 6.87 -7.39 10.50
CA GLU A 48 6.66 -8.43 9.48
C GLU A 48 5.19 -8.48 8.96
N ALA A 49 4.29 -7.67 9.52
CA ALA A 49 2.85 -7.80 9.23
C ALA A 49 2.51 -7.55 7.75
N PHE A 50 3.18 -6.58 7.14
CA PHE A 50 2.93 -6.15 5.76
C PHE A 50 4.10 -6.46 4.82
N ILE A 51 4.91 -7.46 5.17
CA ILE A 51 6.04 -7.90 4.34
C ILE A 51 5.69 -9.23 3.67
N PHE A 52 5.88 -9.29 2.37
CA PHE A 52 5.73 -10.50 1.56
C PHE A 52 6.80 -10.54 0.45
N ASP A 53 6.94 -11.67 -0.22
CA ASP A 53 7.84 -11.83 -1.35
C ASP A 53 7.27 -11.11 -2.59
N ILE A 54 7.92 -10.02 -2.97
CA ILE A 54 7.51 -9.17 -4.10
C ILE A 54 7.63 -9.90 -5.43
N ASP A 55 8.64 -10.76 -5.58
CA ASP A 55 8.84 -11.55 -6.80
C ASP A 55 7.71 -12.58 -6.96
N GLU A 56 7.33 -13.27 -5.86
CA GLU A 56 6.20 -14.20 -5.84
C GLU A 56 4.89 -13.48 -6.13
N TYR A 57 4.65 -12.35 -5.48
CA TYR A 57 3.46 -11.52 -5.70
C TYR A 57 3.30 -11.14 -7.17
N PHE A 58 4.33 -10.56 -7.77
CA PHE A 58 4.28 -10.14 -9.17
C PHE A 58 4.09 -11.34 -10.11
N ALA A 59 4.83 -12.43 -9.90
CA ALA A 59 4.72 -13.65 -10.71
C ALA A 59 3.33 -14.30 -10.63
N ARG A 60 2.66 -14.23 -9.48
CA ARG A 60 1.31 -14.75 -9.29
C ARG A 60 0.25 -13.92 -10.03
N LEU A 61 0.40 -12.58 -10.05
CA LEU A 61 -0.56 -11.69 -10.69
C LEU A 61 -0.34 -11.54 -12.20
N GLN A 62 0.88 -11.64 -12.68
CA GLN A 62 1.23 -11.43 -14.07
C GLN A 62 0.33 -12.22 -15.06
N PRO A 63 0.03 -13.53 -14.85
CA PRO A 63 -0.87 -14.26 -15.72
C PRO A 63 -2.32 -13.77 -15.71
N LEU A 64 -2.74 -13.01 -14.72
CA LEU A 64 -4.08 -12.45 -14.55
C LEU A 64 -4.19 -11.02 -15.09
N SER A 65 -3.07 -10.39 -15.37
CA SER A 65 -3.01 -9.00 -15.87
C SER A 65 -3.65 -8.87 -17.25
N SER A 66 -4.35 -7.77 -17.45
CA SER A 66 -5.05 -7.44 -18.71
C SER A 66 -5.29 -5.92 -18.78
N ASP A 67 -5.97 -5.46 -19.84
CA ASP A 67 -6.44 -4.08 -19.95
C ASP A 67 -7.47 -3.66 -18.87
N LYS A 68 -7.92 -4.60 -18.03
CA LYS A 68 -8.89 -4.39 -16.96
C LYS A 68 -8.38 -4.82 -15.57
N VAL A 69 -7.27 -5.53 -15.51
CA VAL A 69 -6.65 -6.00 -14.27
C VAL A 69 -5.19 -5.56 -14.28
N LEU A 70 -4.91 -4.52 -13.50
CA LEU A 70 -3.58 -3.91 -13.39
C LEU A 70 -2.90 -4.38 -12.11
N ILE A 71 -1.57 -4.47 -12.15
CA ILE A 71 -0.74 -4.87 -11.02
C ILE A 71 -0.12 -3.62 -10.41
N GLY A 72 -0.52 -3.30 -9.21
CA GLY A 72 0.06 -2.22 -8.41
C GLY A 72 0.65 -2.71 -7.11
N ILE A 73 1.07 -1.78 -6.30
CA ILE A 73 1.50 -1.99 -4.92
C ILE A 73 1.20 -0.73 -4.12
N GLU A 74 0.81 -0.87 -2.86
CA GLU A 74 0.74 0.23 -1.92
C GLU A 74 1.93 0.18 -0.96
N ILE A 75 2.69 1.25 -0.90
CA ILE A 75 3.86 1.37 -0.03
C ILE A 75 3.54 2.32 1.11
N GLY A 76 3.58 1.79 2.34
CA GLY A 76 3.46 2.57 3.57
C GLY A 76 4.76 3.26 3.92
N MET A 77 4.93 4.48 3.42
CA MET A 77 6.17 5.25 3.59
C MET A 77 6.37 5.71 5.03
N GLN A 78 7.60 5.61 5.48
CA GLN A 78 8.10 6.25 6.71
C GLN A 78 9.40 7.00 6.39
N THR A 79 9.73 8.04 7.17
CA THR A 79 10.88 8.92 6.89
C THR A 79 12.23 8.20 6.90
N HIS A 80 12.31 7.02 7.50
CA HIS A 80 13.54 6.20 7.59
C HIS A 80 13.56 5.01 6.63
N THR A 81 12.46 4.73 5.89
CA THR A 81 12.32 3.53 5.05
C THR A 81 12.56 3.78 3.55
N ALA A 82 12.76 5.03 3.14
CA ALA A 82 12.80 5.46 1.74
C ALA A 82 13.68 4.59 0.80
N ALA A 83 14.81 4.07 1.31
CA ALA A 83 15.69 3.23 0.51
C ALA A 83 15.07 1.86 0.20
N GLU A 84 14.35 1.26 1.15
CA GLU A 84 13.66 -0.02 0.97
C GLU A 84 12.38 0.19 0.14
N ASP A 85 11.62 1.25 0.42
CA ASP A 85 10.42 1.64 -0.34
C ASP A 85 10.74 1.81 -1.82
N LYS A 86 11.84 2.51 -2.12
CA LYS A 86 12.32 2.70 -3.50
C LYS A 86 12.72 1.39 -4.18
N LYS A 87 13.37 0.47 -3.47
CA LYS A 87 13.71 -0.84 -4.03
C LYS A 87 12.46 -1.59 -4.45
N VAL A 88 11.43 -1.61 -3.59
CA VAL A 88 10.18 -2.29 -3.87
C VAL A 88 9.43 -1.62 -5.01
N ALA A 89 9.31 -0.29 -5.01
CA ALA A 89 8.67 0.45 -6.10
C ALA A 89 9.30 0.17 -7.47
N GLN A 90 10.58 -0.19 -7.50
CA GLN A 90 11.36 -0.45 -8.72
C GLN A 90 11.64 -1.93 -9.00
N ALA A 91 11.19 -2.84 -8.13
CA ALA A 91 11.46 -4.27 -8.26
C ALA A 91 10.85 -4.88 -9.52
N HIS A 92 9.65 -4.44 -9.88
CA HIS A 92 8.91 -4.91 -11.05
C HIS A 92 8.26 -3.74 -11.81
N PRO A 93 7.86 -3.94 -13.08
CA PRO A 93 7.12 -2.95 -13.85
C PRO A 93 5.66 -2.89 -13.39
N PHE A 94 5.41 -2.40 -12.17
CA PHE A 94 4.07 -2.14 -11.67
C PHE A 94 3.35 -1.12 -12.55
N ASP A 95 2.07 -1.37 -12.81
CA ASP A 95 1.21 -0.41 -13.52
C ASP A 95 0.91 0.81 -12.65
N TYR A 96 0.92 0.63 -11.32
CA TYR A 96 0.62 1.68 -10.35
C TYR A 96 1.36 1.45 -9.02
N VAL A 97 1.97 2.49 -8.49
CA VAL A 97 2.55 2.50 -7.14
C VAL A 97 1.82 3.57 -6.34
N LEU A 98 1.12 3.15 -5.31
CA LEU A 98 0.43 4.02 -4.36
C LEU A 98 1.37 4.28 -3.19
N ALA A 99 1.62 5.55 -2.88
CA ALA A 99 2.43 5.97 -1.77
C ALA A 99 1.54 6.52 -0.65
N SER A 100 1.55 5.86 0.51
CA SER A 100 0.69 6.16 1.64
C SER A 100 1.49 6.46 2.90
N ILE A 101 0.92 7.24 3.81
CA ILE A 101 1.45 7.46 5.16
C ILE A 101 0.53 6.73 6.15
N HIS A 102 0.93 5.56 6.61
CA HIS A 102 0.19 4.77 7.60
C HIS A 102 0.62 5.07 9.03
N CYS A 103 1.84 5.61 9.18
CA CYS A 103 2.41 5.95 10.47
C CYS A 103 2.88 7.40 10.50
N ILE A 104 2.73 8.07 11.65
CA ILE A 104 3.23 9.42 11.91
C ILE A 104 4.16 9.36 13.12
N GLY A 105 5.41 9.76 12.93
CA GLY A 105 6.42 9.73 14.00
C GLY A 105 6.59 8.32 14.58
N GLY A 106 6.56 7.29 13.75
CA GLY A 106 6.65 5.89 14.14
C GLY A 106 5.45 5.37 14.93
N ARG A 107 4.26 5.95 14.77
CA ARG A 107 3.01 5.55 15.43
C ARG A 107 1.92 5.34 14.40
N ASP A 108 1.25 4.21 14.53
CA ASP A 108 0.15 3.81 13.69
C ASP A 108 -1.06 4.78 13.80
N LEU A 109 -1.57 5.21 12.65
CA LEU A 109 -2.77 6.04 12.55
C LEU A 109 -4.05 5.26 12.87
N TYR A 110 -4.12 3.98 12.49
CA TYR A 110 -5.29 3.14 12.71
C TYR A 110 -5.51 2.85 14.20
N GLU A 111 -4.46 2.53 14.94
CA GLU A 111 -4.53 2.31 16.39
C GLU A 111 -4.79 3.60 17.19
N GLN A 112 -4.78 4.74 16.53
CA GLN A 112 -5.03 6.05 17.13
C GLN A 112 -4.07 6.44 18.26
N THR A 113 -2.96 5.74 18.41
CA THR A 113 -1.96 6.02 19.45
C THR A 113 -1.24 7.35 19.19
N CYS A 114 -1.13 7.73 17.92
CA CYS A 114 -0.55 9.00 17.51
C CYS A 114 -1.32 10.24 17.98
N TYR A 115 -2.62 10.09 18.36
CA TYR A 115 -3.47 11.22 18.75
C TYR A 115 -3.40 11.56 20.25
N LYS A 116 -2.91 10.65 21.11
CA LYS A 116 -2.91 10.83 22.56
C LYS A 116 -2.06 12.03 22.99
N GLY A 117 -2.68 12.98 23.69
CA GLY A 117 -2.02 14.17 24.23
C GLY A 117 -1.59 15.20 23.18
N ARG A 118 -2.12 15.11 21.97
CA ARG A 118 -1.75 15.98 20.85
C ARG A 118 -2.96 16.73 20.31
N THR A 119 -2.74 17.93 19.83
CA THR A 119 -3.77 18.71 19.12
C THR A 119 -3.89 18.26 17.68
N ARG A 120 -5.04 18.51 17.05
CA ARG A 120 -5.24 18.26 15.61
C ARG A 120 -4.17 18.96 14.76
N GLN A 121 -3.80 20.19 15.12
CA GLN A 121 -2.80 20.93 14.38
C GLN A 121 -1.43 20.22 14.39
N GLN A 122 -0.98 19.77 15.58
CA GLN A 122 0.29 19.03 15.71
C GLN A 122 0.30 17.74 14.86
N ILE A 123 -0.82 17.01 14.82
CA ILE A 123 -0.93 15.80 14.00
C ILE A 123 -0.84 16.13 12.50
N VAL A 124 -1.58 17.16 12.06
CA VAL A 124 -1.57 17.56 10.63
C VAL A 124 -0.20 18.08 10.21
N GLU A 125 0.47 18.88 11.06
CA GLU A 125 1.80 19.40 10.76
C GLU A 125 2.84 18.27 10.64
N GLU A 126 2.79 17.27 11.54
CA GLU A 126 3.70 16.12 11.48
C GLU A 126 3.39 15.22 10.28
N PHE A 127 2.11 14.93 10.01
CA PHE A 127 1.70 14.19 8.82
C PHE A 127 2.25 14.83 7.53
N LEU A 128 2.05 16.14 7.37
CA LEU A 128 2.54 16.86 6.20
C LEU A 128 4.08 16.88 6.14
N HIS A 129 4.75 17.01 7.28
CA HIS A 129 6.19 16.95 7.37
C HIS A 129 6.72 15.58 6.91
N ASP A 130 6.16 14.50 7.45
CA ASP A 130 6.57 13.13 7.11
C ASP A 130 6.30 12.83 5.64
N ALA A 131 5.12 13.21 5.13
CA ALA A 131 4.76 13.03 3.72
C ALA A 131 5.73 13.78 2.77
N ILE A 132 6.03 15.05 3.04
CA ILE A 132 6.99 15.83 2.25
C ILE A 132 8.39 15.20 2.33
N THR A 133 8.84 14.83 3.52
CA THR A 133 10.14 14.21 3.73
C THR A 133 10.29 12.91 2.93
N CYS A 134 9.25 12.06 2.92
CA CYS A 134 9.24 10.82 2.14
C CYS A 134 9.30 11.09 0.64
N LEU A 135 8.55 12.08 0.14
CA LEU A 135 8.51 12.41 -1.28
C LEU A 135 9.78 13.09 -1.83
N GLU A 136 10.60 13.67 -0.97
CA GLU A 136 11.86 14.32 -1.34
C GLU A 136 13.07 13.36 -1.37
N GLN A 137 12.93 12.11 -0.91
CA GLN A 137 13.98 11.09 -0.88
C GLN A 137 13.96 10.16 -2.09
#